data_5a488720c0d3a580430dd417e66ed69c
#
_entry.id   5a488720c0d3a580430dd417e66ed69c
#
_cell.length_a   1.000
_cell.length_b   1.000
_cell.length_c   1.000
_cell.angle_alpha   90.00
_cell.angle_beta   90.00
_cell.angle_gamma   90.00
#
_symmetry.space_group_name_H-M   'P 1'
#
loop_
_entity.id
_entity.type
_entity.pdbx_description
1 polymer ?
#
loop_
_entity_poly.entity_id
_entity_poly.type
_entity_poly.pdbx_seq_one_letter_code
_entity_poly.pdbx_strand_id
1 'polypeptide(L)'
;MLTNDQLAQWDRETFLHPSTHLAQHARGEAQGRIMVTGEGCHVTDRDGNRLLDAFAGLYCVNIGYGRQEVAEAIATQARELAYYHAYVGHGTEASITLAKMVLDRAPEHMAKVYFGLGGSDANETNVKLVWYVNNVLGRPEKKKIVSRMRGYHGSGLISGSLTGLPLFHAKFDLPLDRILHTEAPYFYRRPDTGMDEAAFVAHCAAELEALIDREGADTIAAFIAEPMLGTGGIVPPPAGYWEAITPILEKHDILLIADEVVTGFGRLGSMWGSDHYGLKPDIMTIAKGLTSAYAPLSGTIVSEKVWQALEKGTDENGVMGHGWTYSAHPIGAAAGVANLKLLDELGLVANARETGA
;
A
#
# COMPACT_ATOMS: atom_id res chain seq x y z
N MET A 1 -22.52 20.55 -24.38
CA MET A 1 -22.01 20.00 -23.10
C MET A 1 -23.12 19.18 -22.45
N LEU A 2 -22.78 18.07 -21.78
CA LEU A 2 -23.75 17.25 -21.03
C LEU A 2 -24.33 18.03 -19.86
N THR A 3 -25.64 17.86 -19.58
CA THR A 3 -26.28 18.46 -18.39
C THR A 3 -25.92 17.66 -17.13
N ASN A 4 -26.13 18.20 -15.93
CA ASN A 4 -25.94 17.49 -14.66
C ASN A 4 -26.87 16.26 -14.60
N ASP A 5 -28.12 16.41 -15.05
CA ASP A 5 -29.10 15.32 -15.06
C ASP A 5 -28.70 14.17 -15.98
N GLN A 6 -28.16 14.50 -17.18
CA GLN A 6 -27.66 13.47 -18.10
C GLN A 6 -26.49 12.69 -17.52
N LEU A 7 -25.53 13.38 -16.87
CA LEU A 7 -24.42 12.72 -16.22
C LEU A 7 -24.86 11.87 -15.04
N ALA A 8 -25.75 12.39 -14.19
CA ALA A 8 -26.29 11.65 -13.05
C ALA A 8 -27.12 10.42 -13.49
N GLN A 9 -27.83 10.52 -14.62
CA GLN A 9 -28.52 9.38 -15.22
C GLN A 9 -27.51 8.34 -15.71
N TRP A 10 -26.53 8.72 -16.51
CA TRP A 10 -25.52 7.79 -17.05
C TRP A 10 -24.70 7.13 -15.96
N ASP A 11 -24.34 7.89 -14.91
CA ASP A 11 -23.64 7.38 -13.74
C ASP A 11 -24.41 6.20 -13.12
N ARG A 12 -25.70 6.36 -12.86
CA ARG A 12 -26.55 5.29 -12.32
C ARG A 12 -26.76 4.11 -13.26
N GLU A 13 -26.81 4.37 -14.58
CA GLU A 13 -27.13 3.34 -15.59
C GLU A 13 -25.89 2.53 -16.02
N THR A 14 -24.69 3.13 -15.96
CA THR A 14 -23.52 2.55 -16.64
C THR A 14 -22.30 2.34 -15.78
N PHE A 15 -22.20 3.01 -14.63
CA PHE A 15 -21.00 2.97 -13.81
C PHE A 15 -21.17 2.11 -12.55
N LEU A 16 -20.40 1.02 -12.46
CA LEU A 16 -20.33 0.18 -11.28
C LEU A 16 -19.32 0.76 -10.26
N HIS A 17 -19.83 1.50 -9.29
CA HIS A 17 -19.01 2.11 -8.25
C HIS A 17 -18.42 1.10 -7.27
N PRO A 18 -17.11 1.23 -6.91
CA PRO A 18 -16.49 0.40 -5.87
C PRO A 18 -17.07 0.74 -4.49
N SER A 19 -17.16 -0.27 -3.61
CA SER A 19 -17.57 -0.13 -2.19
C SER A 19 -18.83 0.72 -1.98
N THR A 20 -19.83 0.55 -2.85
CA THR A 20 -21.07 1.35 -2.88
C THR A 20 -22.28 0.44 -2.66
N HIS A 21 -23.32 0.96 -2.01
CA HIS A 21 -24.61 0.28 -1.95
C HIS A 21 -25.32 0.40 -3.30
N LEU A 22 -25.02 -0.54 -4.22
CA LEU A 22 -25.39 -0.46 -5.64
C LEU A 22 -26.88 -0.27 -5.88
N ALA A 23 -27.74 -0.96 -5.11
CA ALA A 23 -29.18 -0.84 -5.28
C ALA A 23 -29.71 0.56 -4.89
N GLN A 24 -29.17 1.17 -3.83
CA GLN A 24 -29.53 2.55 -3.45
C GLN A 24 -29.02 3.55 -4.48
N HIS A 25 -27.78 3.36 -4.97
CA HIS A 25 -27.22 4.20 -6.03
C HIS A 25 -28.07 4.15 -7.31
N ALA A 26 -28.42 2.95 -7.78
CA ALA A 26 -29.25 2.77 -8.98
C ALA A 26 -30.64 3.42 -8.86
N ARG A 27 -31.23 3.47 -7.65
CA ARG A 27 -32.50 4.16 -7.37
C ARG A 27 -32.37 5.67 -7.12
N GLY A 28 -31.15 6.20 -7.10
CA GLY A 28 -30.87 7.60 -6.78
C GLY A 28 -31.05 7.98 -5.30
N GLU A 29 -31.09 6.98 -4.40
CA GLU A 29 -31.20 7.18 -2.95
C GLU A 29 -29.86 7.52 -2.29
N ALA A 30 -28.74 7.05 -2.89
CA ALA A 30 -27.38 7.40 -2.52
C ALA A 30 -26.83 8.43 -3.51
N GLN A 31 -26.68 9.67 -3.06
CA GLN A 31 -26.16 10.75 -3.91
C GLN A 31 -24.64 10.79 -3.90
N GLY A 32 -24.03 10.39 -5.01
CA GLY A 32 -22.65 10.71 -5.34
C GLY A 32 -22.52 12.16 -5.82
N ARG A 33 -21.35 12.79 -5.57
CA ARG A 33 -21.01 14.08 -6.14
C ARG A 33 -20.17 13.89 -7.40
N ILE A 34 -20.39 14.68 -8.42
CA ILE A 34 -19.55 14.71 -9.63
C ILE A 34 -18.48 15.77 -9.42
N MET A 35 -17.27 15.35 -9.08
CA MET A 35 -16.13 16.26 -8.89
C MET A 35 -15.58 16.73 -10.23
N VAL A 36 -15.21 18.01 -10.34
CA VAL A 36 -14.75 18.60 -11.60
C VAL A 36 -13.40 19.29 -11.52
N THR A 37 -13.05 19.87 -10.37
CA THR A 37 -11.74 20.51 -10.17
C THR A 37 -11.20 20.25 -8.77
N GLY A 38 -9.88 20.45 -8.62
CA GLY A 38 -9.21 20.41 -7.31
C GLY A 38 -8.06 21.42 -7.27
N GLU A 39 -7.88 22.06 -6.12
CA GLU A 39 -6.82 23.02 -5.86
C GLU A 39 -6.38 22.97 -4.39
N GLY A 40 -5.10 22.77 -4.14
CA GLY A 40 -4.57 22.59 -2.79
C GLY A 40 -5.27 21.46 -2.05
N CYS A 41 -5.95 21.76 -0.94
CA CYS A 41 -6.72 20.79 -0.16
C CYS A 41 -8.23 20.81 -0.47
N HIS A 42 -8.65 21.43 -1.55
CA HIS A 42 -10.07 21.57 -1.88
C HIS A 42 -10.41 20.91 -3.21
N VAL A 43 -11.62 20.38 -3.26
CA VAL A 43 -12.25 19.91 -4.50
C VAL A 43 -13.55 20.67 -4.74
N THR A 44 -13.95 20.78 -5.99
CA THR A 44 -15.20 21.45 -6.37
C THR A 44 -16.05 20.48 -7.17
N ASP A 45 -17.30 20.33 -6.79
CA ASP A 45 -18.25 19.52 -7.54
C ASP A 45 -18.87 20.33 -8.71
N ARG A 46 -19.63 19.62 -9.54
CA ARG A 46 -20.25 20.21 -10.73
C ARG A 46 -21.34 21.24 -10.42
N ASP A 47 -21.87 21.23 -9.20
CA ASP A 47 -22.87 22.22 -8.73
C ASP A 47 -22.21 23.49 -8.16
N GLY A 48 -20.86 23.54 -8.19
CA GLY A 48 -20.06 24.68 -7.73
C GLY A 48 -19.76 24.65 -6.22
N ASN A 49 -20.08 23.59 -5.52
CA ASN A 49 -19.75 23.47 -4.11
C ASN A 49 -18.25 23.20 -3.93
N ARG A 50 -17.54 24.12 -3.27
CA ARG A 50 -16.14 23.94 -2.88
C ARG A 50 -16.06 23.28 -1.53
N LEU A 51 -15.38 22.14 -1.46
CA LEU A 51 -15.29 21.28 -0.28
C LEU A 51 -13.83 21.14 0.15
N LEU A 52 -13.58 21.19 1.47
CA LEU A 52 -12.30 20.77 2.04
C LEU A 52 -12.21 19.24 1.97
N ASP A 53 -11.23 18.73 1.26
CA ASP A 53 -10.98 17.29 1.19
C ASP A 53 -10.08 16.83 2.34
N ALA A 54 -10.69 16.68 3.52
CA ALA A 54 -10.00 16.19 4.71
C ALA A 54 -9.60 14.70 4.59
N PHE A 55 -10.07 14.00 3.55
CA PHE A 55 -9.74 12.60 3.27
C PHE A 55 -8.55 12.45 2.30
N ALA A 56 -8.06 13.58 1.74
CA ALA A 56 -6.94 13.64 0.80
C ALA A 56 -7.09 12.65 -0.37
N GLY A 57 -8.28 12.61 -1.01
CA GLY A 57 -8.56 11.71 -2.13
C GLY A 57 -8.33 10.23 -1.78
N LEU A 58 -8.76 9.77 -0.62
CA LEU A 58 -8.54 8.43 -0.09
C LEU A 58 -7.08 8.21 0.39
N TYR A 59 -6.54 9.16 1.17
CA TYR A 59 -5.16 9.18 1.71
C TYR A 59 -4.06 9.28 0.63
N CYS A 60 -4.37 9.79 -0.57
CA CYS A 60 -3.46 9.74 -1.71
C CYS A 60 -2.73 11.06 -1.98
N VAL A 61 -3.42 12.20 -1.85
CA VAL A 61 -3.01 13.49 -2.42
C VAL A 61 -2.10 14.24 -1.44
N ASN A 62 -0.85 13.80 -1.32
CA ASN A 62 0.10 14.34 -0.35
C ASN A 62 0.60 15.75 -0.72
N ILE A 63 0.76 16.06 -2.01
CA ILE A 63 1.22 17.37 -2.50
C ILE A 63 0.09 18.37 -2.79
N GLY A 64 -1.18 17.94 -2.61
CA GLY A 64 -2.35 18.74 -2.96
C GLY A 64 -2.75 18.62 -4.43
N TYR A 65 -3.94 19.13 -4.72
CA TYR A 65 -4.52 19.16 -6.07
C TYR A 65 -3.95 20.32 -6.91
N GLY A 66 -4.08 20.23 -8.24
CA GLY A 66 -3.82 21.34 -9.16
C GLY A 66 -2.34 21.63 -9.44
N ARG A 67 -1.42 20.71 -9.12
CA ARG A 67 0.01 20.88 -9.37
C ARG A 67 0.34 20.81 -10.86
N GLN A 68 0.65 21.95 -11.44
CA GLN A 68 0.95 22.07 -12.88
C GLN A 68 2.24 21.33 -13.25
N GLU A 69 3.21 21.30 -12.34
CA GLU A 69 4.50 20.64 -12.52
C GLU A 69 4.32 19.13 -12.80
N VAL A 70 3.40 18.49 -12.10
CA VAL A 70 3.09 17.05 -12.31
C VAL A 70 2.28 16.87 -13.59
N ALA A 71 1.31 17.74 -13.86
CA ALA A 71 0.51 17.68 -15.08
C ALA A 71 1.38 17.84 -16.34
N GLU A 72 2.35 18.77 -16.33
CA GLU A 72 3.27 18.96 -17.46
C GLU A 72 4.27 17.80 -17.61
N ALA A 73 4.77 17.23 -16.51
CA ALA A 73 5.60 16.04 -16.56
C ALA A 73 4.88 14.86 -17.22
N ILE A 74 3.61 14.63 -16.88
CA ILE A 74 2.73 13.64 -17.50
C ILE A 74 2.55 13.94 -18.99
N ALA A 75 2.22 15.19 -19.34
CA ALA A 75 1.96 15.59 -20.72
C ALA A 75 3.20 15.47 -21.59
N THR A 76 4.37 15.87 -21.11
CA THR A 76 5.65 15.73 -21.79
C THR A 76 5.98 14.26 -22.05
N GLN A 77 5.92 13.42 -21.02
CA GLN A 77 6.17 11.99 -21.16
C GLN A 77 5.20 11.33 -22.15
N ALA A 78 3.93 11.72 -22.13
CA ALA A 78 2.93 11.18 -23.07
C ALA A 78 3.18 11.58 -24.52
N ARG A 79 3.74 12.78 -24.79
CA ARG A 79 4.12 13.24 -26.14
C ARG A 79 5.36 12.52 -26.67
N GLU A 80 6.34 12.29 -25.79
CA GLU A 80 7.63 11.69 -26.19
C GLU A 80 7.54 10.17 -26.32
N LEU A 81 7.05 9.50 -25.25
CA LEU A 81 6.88 8.05 -25.21
C LEU A 81 5.76 7.71 -24.22
N ALA A 82 4.57 7.50 -24.74
CA ALA A 82 3.39 7.19 -23.92
C ALA A 82 3.53 5.88 -23.16
N TYR A 83 4.11 4.85 -23.82
CA TYR A 83 4.30 3.53 -23.21
C TYR A 83 5.40 2.74 -23.89
N TYR A 84 6.20 2.04 -23.09
CA TYR A 84 7.00 0.89 -23.46
C TYR A 84 7.11 -0.06 -22.27
N HIS A 85 7.15 -1.36 -22.53
CA HIS A 85 7.15 -2.38 -21.47
C HIS A 85 8.51 -2.49 -20.79
N ALA A 86 8.50 -2.89 -19.50
CA ALA A 86 9.73 -3.11 -18.72
C ALA A 86 10.23 -4.58 -18.71
N TYR A 87 9.65 -5.44 -19.56
CA TYR A 87 10.06 -6.85 -19.67
C TYR A 87 11.43 -6.98 -20.32
N VAL A 88 12.11 -8.10 -20.01
CA VAL A 88 13.41 -8.50 -20.57
C VAL A 88 14.50 -7.42 -20.43
N GLY A 89 14.46 -6.67 -19.33
CA GLY A 89 15.47 -5.66 -19.01
C GLY A 89 15.29 -4.32 -19.72
N HIS A 90 14.18 -4.10 -20.42
CA HIS A 90 13.88 -2.77 -20.95
C HIS A 90 13.48 -1.81 -19.81
N GLY A 91 13.74 -0.53 -20.00
CA GLY A 91 13.36 0.53 -19.10
C GLY A 91 13.17 1.85 -19.83
N THR A 92 12.58 2.82 -19.15
CA THR A 92 12.47 4.20 -19.62
C THR A 92 13.24 5.12 -18.69
N GLU A 93 13.68 6.28 -19.15
CA GLU A 93 14.39 7.26 -18.32
C GLU A 93 13.57 7.60 -17.07
N ALA A 94 12.26 7.83 -17.22
CA ALA A 94 11.37 8.14 -16.10
C ALA A 94 11.32 7.00 -15.08
N SER A 95 11.18 5.74 -15.51
CA SER A 95 11.08 4.60 -14.59
C SER A 95 12.39 4.32 -13.84
N ILE A 96 13.54 4.46 -14.53
CA ILE A 96 14.87 4.28 -13.93
C ILE A 96 15.14 5.40 -12.92
N THR A 97 14.85 6.65 -13.30
CA THR A 97 15.00 7.81 -12.40
C THR A 97 14.12 7.67 -11.16
N LEU A 98 12.84 7.29 -11.32
CA LEU A 98 11.96 7.08 -10.18
C LEU A 98 12.47 5.96 -9.26
N ALA A 99 12.95 4.85 -9.83
CA ALA A 99 13.51 3.74 -9.05
C ALA A 99 14.68 4.23 -8.17
N LYS A 100 15.59 5.01 -8.74
CA LYS A 100 16.71 5.60 -8.00
C LYS A 100 16.21 6.55 -6.91
N MET A 101 15.27 7.46 -7.22
CA MET A 101 14.74 8.43 -6.24
C MET A 101 14.00 7.75 -5.08
N VAL A 102 13.29 6.65 -5.33
CA VAL A 102 12.63 5.87 -4.28
C VAL A 102 13.66 5.18 -3.40
N LEU A 103 14.68 4.53 -3.98
CA LEU A 103 15.72 3.85 -3.21
C LEU A 103 16.62 4.82 -2.42
N ASP A 104 16.88 6.02 -2.93
CA ASP A 104 17.63 7.05 -2.18
C ASP A 104 16.91 7.53 -0.91
N ARG A 105 15.60 7.29 -0.82
CA ARG A 105 14.76 7.63 0.34
C ARG A 105 14.37 6.42 1.18
N ALA A 106 14.59 5.22 0.65
CA ALA A 106 14.33 3.98 1.38
C ALA A 106 15.41 3.70 2.43
N PRO A 107 15.11 2.86 3.44
CA PRO A 107 16.12 2.38 4.38
C PRO A 107 17.33 1.75 3.65
N GLU A 108 18.54 1.96 4.18
CA GLU A 108 19.81 1.59 3.52
C GLU A 108 19.91 0.11 3.10
N HIS A 109 19.23 -0.78 3.80
CA HIS A 109 19.23 -2.23 3.49
C HIS A 109 18.29 -2.62 2.33
N MET A 110 17.56 -1.67 1.75
CA MET A 110 16.72 -1.89 0.58
C MET A 110 17.54 -1.85 -0.72
N ALA A 111 17.28 -2.80 -1.64
CA ALA A 111 18.14 -3.02 -2.80
C ALA A 111 17.48 -2.67 -4.14
N LYS A 112 16.22 -3.07 -4.33
CA LYS A 112 15.50 -2.93 -5.61
C LYS A 112 14.05 -2.52 -5.40
N VAL A 113 13.49 -1.88 -6.43
CA VAL A 113 12.05 -1.60 -6.50
C VAL A 113 11.46 -2.18 -7.78
N TYR A 114 10.32 -2.85 -7.63
CA TYR A 114 9.45 -3.29 -8.72
C TYR A 114 8.21 -2.40 -8.75
N PHE A 115 7.84 -1.86 -9.90
CA PHE A 115 6.66 -1.00 -10.03
C PHE A 115 5.45 -1.75 -10.58
N GLY A 116 4.29 -1.54 -9.94
CA GLY A 116 2.96 -1.99 -10.35
C GLY A 116 2.01 -0.81 -10.57
N LEU A 117 0.72 -1.00 -10.39
CA LEU A 117 -0.33 -0.02 -10.70
C LEU A 117 -1.08 0.50 -9.47
N GLY A 118 -1.26 -0.34 -8.46
CA GLY A 118 -1.98 -0.01 -7.23
C GLY A 118 -1.50 -0.86 -6.04
N GLY A 119 -1.86 -0.47 -4.80
CA GLY A 119 -1.42 -1.20 -3.60
C GLY A 119 -1.85 -2.66 -3.59
N SER A 120 -3.02 -2.99 -4.18
CA SER A 120 -3.51 -4.36 -4.25
C SER A 120 -2.59 -5.26 -5.08
N ASP A 121 -2.18 -4.83 -6.27
CA ASP A 121 -1.29 -5.62 -7.13
C ASP A 121 0.14 -5.69 -6.59
N ALA A 122 0.59 -4.65 -5.88
CA ALA A 122 1.87 -4.70 -5.17
C ALA A 122 1.85 -5.78 -4.07
N ASN A 123 0.77 -5.90 -3.30
CA ASN A 123 0.64 -6.96 -2.28
C ASN A 123 0.47 -8.36 -2.88
N GLU A 124 -0.24 -8.51 -4.03
CA GLU A 124 -0.23 -9.75 -4.82
C GLU A 124 1.20 -10.13 -5.24
N THR A 125 1.98 -9.15 -5.69
CA THR A 125 3.40 -9.31 -6.06
C THR A 125 4.22 -9.76 -4.86
N ASN A 126 4.09 -9.08 -3.70
CA ASN A 126 4.85 -9.38 -2.49
C ASN A 126 4.67 -10.83 -2.05
N VAL A 127 3.44 -11.33 -2.02
CA VAL A 127 3.17 -12.72 -1.64
C VAL A 127 3.80 -13.70 -2.63
N LYS A 128 3.74 -13.43 -3.94
CA LYS A 128 4.41 -14.24 -4.96
C LYS A 128 5.93 -14.24 -4.78
N LEU A 129 6.54 -13.08 -4.49
CA LEU A 129 7.98 -12.98 -4.24
C LEU A 129 8.37 -13.77 -2.99
N VAL A 130 7.61 -13.66 -1.90
CA VAL A 130 7.82 -14.44 -0.66
C VAL A 130 7.76 -15.94 -0.93
N TRP A 131 6.79 -16.39 -1.72
CA TRP A 131 6.71 -17.81 -2.10
C TRP A 131 7.86 -18.25 -2.98
N TYR A 132 8.27 -17.42 -3.95
CA TYR A 132 9.42 -17.69 -4.82
C TYR A 132 10.71 -17.81 -4.00
N VAL A 133 10.97 -16.83 -3.13
CA VAL A 133 12.13 -16.82 -2.22
C VAL A 133 12.19 -18.10 -1.39
N ASN A 134 11.09 -18.51 -0.75
CA ASN A 134 11.07 -19.71 0.07
C ASN A 134 11.28 -20.98 -0.76
N ASN A 135 10.78 -21.06 -2.00
CA ASN A 135 11.06 -22.17 -2.90
C ASN A 135 12.56 -22.25 -3.26
N VAL A 136 13.17 -21.13 -3.62
CA VAL A 136 14.62 -21.05 -3.94
C VAL A 136 15.48 -21.43 -2.74
N LEU A 137 15.04 -21.09 -1.53
CA LEU A 137 15.73 -21.46 -0.30
C LEU A 137 15.45 -22.90 0.18
N GLY A 138 14.73 -23.71 -0.61
CA GLY A 138 14.42 -25.10 -0.27
C GLY A 138 13.39 -25.27 0.85
N ARG A 139 12.50 -24.28 1.02
CA ARG A 139 11.45 -24.25 2.06
C ARG A 139 10.03 -24.26 1.44
N PRO A 140 9.64 -25.34 0.72
CA PRO A 140 8.39 -25.36 -0.06
C PRO A 140 7.12 -25.28 0.79
N GLU A 141 7.17 -25.64 2.07
CA GLU A 141 6.02 -25.58 2.99
C GLU A 141 5.80 -24.18 3.59
N LYS A 142 6.80 -23.30 3.56
CA LYS A 142 6.76 -21.96 4.15
C LYS A 142 6.00 -21.00 3.23
N LYS A 143 4.65 -21.01 3.34
CA LYS A 143 3.73 -20.34 2.40
C LYS A 143 2.64 -19.50 3.06
N LYS A 144 2.34 -19.73 4.36
CA LYS A 144 1.30 -18.97 5.05
C LYS A 144 1.75 -17.54 5.27
N ILE A 145 0.83 -16.60 5.14
CA ILE A 145 1.06 -15.18 5.42
C ILE A 145 0.16 -14.78 6.58
N VAL A 146 0.73 -14.17 7.59
CA VAL A 146 -0.01 -13.60 8.71
C VAL A 146 -0.27 -12.13 8.45
N SER A 147 -1.49 -11.70 8.62
CA SER A 147 -1.93 -10.31 8.64
C SER A 147 -2.60 -9.98 9.98
N ARG A 148 -3.09 -8.77 10.14
CA ARG A 148 -3.81 -8.36 11.35
C ARG A 148 -5.29 -8.20 11.07
N MET A 149 -6.13 -8.56 12.03
CA MET A 149 -7.52 -8.10 12.04
C MET A 149 -7.54 -6.57 11.87
N ARG A 150 -8.53 -6.05 11.15
CA ARG A 150 -8.67 -4.63 10.80
C ARG A 150 -7.60 -4.07 9.84
N GLY A 151 -6.55 -4.82 9.47
CA GLY A 151 -5.62 -4.43 8.41
C GLY A 151 -6.33 -4.29 7.06
N TYR A 152 -5.83 -3.42 6.18
CA TYR A 152 -6.31 -3.30 4.80
C TYR A 152 -5.13 -3.37 3.83
N HIS A 153 -5.15 -4.38 2.96
CA HIS A 153 -4.04 -4.66 2.05
C HIS A 153 -4.46 -4.75 0.58
N GLY A 154 -5.73 -4.53 0.29
CA GLY A 154 -6.24 -4.49 -1.08
C GLY A 154 -7.54 -5.26 -1.29
N SER A 155 -7.92 -5.43 -2.57
CA SER A 155 -9.20 -6.01 -3.00
C SER A 155 -9.05 -7.11 -4.06
N GLY A 156 -7.83 -7.63 -4.30
CA GLY A 156 -7.61 -8.85 -5.10
C GLY A 156 -7.95 -10.11 -4.29
N LEU A 157 -7.67 -11.29 -4.82
CA LEU A 157 -7.92 -12.54 -4.07
C LEU A 157 -6.97 -12.70 -2.89
N ILE A 158 -5.67 -12.50 -3.09
CA ILE A 158 -4.68 -12.57 -2.02
C ILE A 158 -4.73 -11.30 -1.18
N SER A 159 -4.64 -10.13 -1.78
CA SER A 159 -4.64 -8.86 -1.07
C SER A 159 -5.96 -8.58 -0.33
N GLY A 160 -7.09 -9.04 -0.86
CA GLY A 160 -8.38 -9.05 -0.17
C GLY A 160 -8.43 -10.05 0.99
N SER A 161 -7.79 -11.22 0.84
CA SER A 161 -7.63 -12.18 1.94
C SER A 161 -6.73 -11.63 3.05
N LEU A 162 -5.67 -10.89 2.72
CA LEU A 162 -4.79 -10.21 3.69
C LEU A 162 -5.53 -9.11 4.46
N THR A 163 -6.55 -8.50 3.86
CA THR A 163 -7.38 -7.49 4.51
C THR A 163 -8.20 -8.12 5.65
N GLY A 164 -7.98 -7.68 6.89
CA GLY A 164 -8.64 -8.21 8.09
C GLY A 164 -9.97 -7.52 8.43
N LEU A 165 -10.73 -7.13 7.41
CA LEU A 165 -12.03 -6.46 7.52
C LEU A 165 -13.12 -7.37 6.94
N PRO A 166 -14.06 -7.89 7.77
CA PRO A 166 -15.05 -8.91 7.36
C PRO A 166 -15.91 -8.51 6.15
N LEU A 167 -16.15 -7.21 5.94
CA LEU A 167 -16.89 -6.70 4.79
C LEU A 167 -16.25 -7.11 3.45
N PHE A 168 -14.91 -7.15 3.39
CA PHE A 168 -14.15 -7.49 2.18
C PHE A 168 -14.08 -9.00 1.93
N HIS A 169 -14.49 -9.81 2.91
CA HIS A 169 -14.56 -11.28 2.78
C HIS A 169 -15.97 -11.77 2.45
N ALA A 170 -16.98 -11.10 3.01
CA ALA A 170 -18.38 -11.53 2.88
C ALA A 170 -18.81 -11.64 1.42
N LYS A 171 -19.31 -12.82 1.03
CA LYS A 171 -19.77 -13.16 -0.33
C LYS A 171 -18.67 -13.22 -1.41
N PHE A 172 -17.40 -13.21 -1.03
CA PHE A 172 -16.26 -13.37 -1.93
C PHE A 172 -15.46 -14.65 -1.65
N ASP A 173 -15.94 -15.50 -0.75
CA ASP A 173 -15.29 -16.75 -0.33
C ASP A 173 -13.84 -16.53 0.16
N LEU A 174 -13.64 -15.46 0.92
CA LEU A 174 -12.38 -15.06 1.53
C LEU A 174 -12.44 -15.17 3.06
N PRO A 175 -11.32 -15.29 3.75
CA PRO A 175 -9.95 -15.35 3.22
C PRO A 175 -9.57 -16.74 2.67
N LEU A 176 -8.51 -16.80 1.84
CA LEU A 176 -7.89 -18.04 1.40
C LEU A 176 -7.17 -18.73 2.55
N ASP A 177 -7.13 -20.07 2.56
CA ASP A 177 -6.59 -20.90 3.66
C ASP A 177 -5.14 -20.60 4.08
N ARG A 178 -4.33 -20.03 3.17
CA ARG A 178 -2.93 -19.66 3.46
C ARG A 178 -2.77 -18.29 4.10
N ILE A 179 -3.85 -17.58 4.30
CA ILE A 179 -3.84 -16.23 4.89
C ILE A 179 -4.44 -16.32 6.29
N LEU A 180 -3.66 -15.94 7.27
CA LEU A 180 -4.02 -15.99 8.68
C LEU A 180 -4.13 -14.58 9.25
N HIS A 181 -4.96 -14.41 10.28
CA HIS A 181 -5.10 -13.14 10.95
C HIS A 181 -4.80 -13.28 12.44
N THR A 182 -4.01 -12.35 12.98
CA THR A 182 -3.76 -12.18 14.40
C THR A 182 -4.48 -10.94 14.94
N GLU A 183 -4.38 -10.70 16.26
CA GLU A 183 -5.04 -9.58 16.94
C GLU A 183 -4.61 -8.22 16.36
N ALA A 184 -5.55 -7.28 16.30
CA ALA A 184 -5.29 -5.89 15.89
C ALA A 184 -4.69 -5.10 17.07
N PRO A 185 -3.69 -4.23 16.86
CA PRO A 185 -3.15 -3.37 17.90
C PRO A 185 -4.08 -2.19 18.23
N TYR A 186 -5.34 -2.52 18.55
CA TYR A 186 -6.39 -1.52 18.79
C TYR A 186 -6.74 -1.44 20.27
N PHE A 187 -5.93 -0.76 21.06
CA PHE A 187 -6.06 -0.65 22.50
C PHE A 187 -7.46 -0.22 22.97
N TYR A 188 -8.11 0.70 22.26
CA TYR A 188 -9.49 1.11 22.58
C TYR A 188 -10.49 -0.05 22.52
N ARG A 189 -10.25 -1.07 21.69
CA ARG A 189 -11.09 -2.26 21.50
C ARG A 189 -10.48 -3.53 22.07
N ARG A 190 -9.58 -3.41 23.06
CA ARG A 190 -8.94 -4.56 23.71
C ARG A 190 -9.96 -5.51 24.33
N PRO A 191 -9.67 -6.83 24.38
CA PRO A 191 -10.64 -7.84 24.81
C PRO A 191 -11.04 -7.70 26.29
N ASP A 192 -10.11 -7.24 27.13
CA ASP A 192 -10.37 -6.95 28.54
C ASP A 192 -10.06 -5.47 28.84
N THR A 193 -11.06 -4.72 29.24
CA THR A 193 -10.94 -3.30 29.58
C THR A 193 -10.07 -3.03 30.80
N GLY A 194 -9.79 -4.05 31.63
CA GLY A 194 -8.87 -3.97 32.76
C GLY A 194 -7.37 -3.98 32.34
N MET A 195 -7.06 -4.36 31.12
CA MET A 195 -5.68 -4.30 30.63
C MET A 195 -5.23 -2.83 30.49
N ASP A 196 -4.06 -2.52 31.00
CA ASP A 196 -3.32 -1.33 30.59
C ASP A 196 -2.65 -1.52 29.21
N GLU A 197 -2.00 -0.49 28.70
CA GLU A 197 -1.40 -0.52 27.38
C GLU A 197 -0.28 -1.58 27.26
N ALA A 198 0.56 -1.72 28.27
CA ALA A 198 1.63 -2.69 28.30
C ALA A 198 1.11 -4.15 28.34
N ALA A 199 0.09 -4.41 29.14
CA ALA A 199 -0.57 -5.71 29.20
C ALA A 199 -1.24 -6.07 27.87
N PHE A 200 -1.81 -5.09 27.18
CA PHE A 200 -2.40 -5.30 25.85
C PHE A 200 -1.35 -5.58 24.78
N VAL A 201 -0.20 -4.89 24.82
CA VAL A 201 0.93 -5.20 23.93
C VAL A 201 1.43 -6.61 24.15
N ALA A 202 1.59 -7.04 25.42
CA ALA A 202 1.97 -8.41 25.76
C ALA A 202 0.91 -9.43 25.28
N HIS A 203 -0.37 -9.12 25.37
CA HIS A 203 -1.44 -9.94 24.82
C HIS A 203 -1.32 -10.08 23.28
N CYS A 204 -1.11 -8.99 22.54
CA CYS A 204 -0.93 -9.06 21.09
C CYS A 204 0.28 -9.93 20.68
N ALA A 205 1.37 -9.83 21.42
CA ALA A 205 2.56 -10.65 21.21
C ALA A 205 2.28 -12.15 21.49
N ALA A 206 1.59 -12.45 22.59
CA ALA A 206 1.19 -13.81 22.96
C ALA A 206 0.24 -14.44 21.92
N GLU A 207 -0.71 -13.69 21.39
CA GLU A 207 -1.63 -14.15 20.33
C GLU A 207 -0.85 -14.47 19.04
N LEU A 208 0.17 -13.68 18.68
CA LEU A 208 1.03 -13.99 17.54
C LEU A 208 1.86 -15.26 17.77
N GLU A 209 2.49 -15.41 18.93
CA GLU A 209 3.25 -16.64 19.27
C GLU A 209 2.33 -17.88 19.28
N ALA A 210 1.15 -17.78 19.89
CA ALA A 210 0.16 -18.86 19.91
C ALA A 210 -0.30 -19.26 18.50
N LEU A 211 -0.45 -18.29 17.60
CA LEU A 211 -0.76 -18.55 16.20
C LEU A 211 0.39 -19.28 15.53
N ILE A 212 1.64 -18.83 15.72
CA ILE A 212 2.83 -19.46 15.15
C ILE A 212 2.99 -20.91 15.66
N ASP A 213 2.80 -21.13 16.95
CA ASP A 213 2.88 -22.47 17.56
C ASP A 213 1.81 -23.41 17.00
N ARG A 214 0.59 -22.95 16.83
CA ARG A 214 -0.53 -23.73 16.28
C ARG A 214 -0.32 -24.11 14.81
N GLU A 215 0.16 -23.18 14.02
CA GLU A 215 0.30 -23.35 12.55
C GLU A 215 1.62 -23.99 12.15
N GLY A 216 2.64 -23.93 13.02
CA GLY A 216 4.01 -24.33 12.78
C GLY A 216 4.85 -23.25 12.10
N ALA A 217 5.91 -22.79 12.78
CA ALA A 217 6.78 -21.71 12.31
C ALA A 217 7.34 -21.96 10.90
N ASP A 218 7.64 -23.22 10.56
CA ASP A 218 8.18 -23.62 9.25
C ASP A 218 7.16 -23.50 8.10
N THR A 219 5.89 -23.22 8.41
CA THR A 219 4.83 -23.01 7.40
C THR A 219 4.54 -21.52 7.16
N ILE A 220 4.96 -20.62 8.06
CA ILE A 220 4.67 -19.19 8.01
C ILE A 220 5.83 -18.45 7.32
N ALA A 221 5.56 -17.85 6.18
CA ALA A 221 6.56 -17.22 5.33
C ALA A 221 6.77 -15.73 5.62
N ALA A 222 5.70 -15.00 5.91
CA ALA A 222 5.77 -13.56 6.16
C ALA A 222 4.63 -13.08 7.08
N PHE A 223 4.88 -11.93 7.70
CA PHE A 223 3.90 -11.11 8.40
C PHE A 223 3.76 -9.80 7.63
N ILE A 224 2.55 -9.45 7.22
CA ILE A 224 2.25 -8.18 6.55
C ILE A 224 1.47 -7.26 7.47
N ALA A 225 1.91 -6.00 7.54
CA ALA A 225 1.24 -5.02 8.38
C ALA A 225 1.49 -3.58 7.92
N GLU A 226 0.47 -2.75 8.04
CA GLU A 226 0.63 -1.30 7.99
C GLU A 226 1.39 -0.84 9.24
N PRO A 227 2.40 0.04 9.18
CA PRO A 227 3.03 0.60 10.39
C PRO A 227 2.01 1.18 11.38
N MET A 228 0.96 1.82 10.87
CA MET A 228 -0.24 2.28 11.57
C MET A 228 -1.46 1.84 10.75
N LEU A 229 -2.48 1.26 11.39
CA LEU A 229 -3.70 0.87 10.69
C LEU A 229 -4.38 2.08 10.03
N GLY A 230 -4.55 2.03 8.72
CA GLY A 230 -5.24 3.07 7.94
C GLY A 230 -6.75 2.84 7.90
N THR A 231 -7.24 2.12 6.89
CA THR A 231 -8.68 1.83 6.67
C THR A 231 -9.36 1.18 7.87
N GLY A 232 -8.63 0.45 8.68
CA GLY A 232 -9.12 -0.17 9.91
C GLY A 232 -9.54 0.80 11.02
N GLY A 233 -9.33 2.12 10.83
CA GLY A 233 -9.82 3.15 11.75
C GLY A 233 -8.81 4.24 12.10
N ILE A 234 -7.72 4.40 11.36
CA ILE A 234 -6.62 5.33 11.66
C ILE A 234 -6.10 5.08 13.08
N VAL A 235 -5.65 3.86 13.33
CA VAL A 235 -5.30 3.41 14.69
C VAL A 235 -3.77 3.30 14.80
N PRO A 236 -3.13 4.23 15.54
CA PRO A 236 -1.73 4.07 15.91
C PRO A 236 -1.57 2.84 16.81
N PRO A 237 -0.52 2.04 16.64
CA PRO A 237 -0.24 0.95 17.56
C PRO A 237 0.14 1.51 18.95
N PRO A 238 -0.19 0.79 20.04
CA PRO A 238 0.26 1.17 21.38
C PRO A 238 1.80 1.20 21.47
N ALA A 239 2.29 1.99 22.41
CA ALA A 239 3.75 2.08 22.68
C ALA A 239 4.32 0.68 23.00
N GLY A 240 5.47 0.35 22.37
CA GLY A 240 6.12 -0.95 22.56
C GLY A 240 5.53 -2.10 21.71
N TYR A 241 4.49 -1.85 20.91
CA TYR A 241 3.90 -2.91 20.06
C TYR A 241 4.91 -3.51 19.09
N TRP A 242 5.59 -2.67 18.32
CA TRP A 242 6.54 -3.15 17.33
C TRP A 242 7.79 -3.77 17.95
N GLU A 243 8.24 -3.24 19.08
CA GLU A 243 9.34 -3.79 19.89
C GLU A 243 9.01 -5.18 20.44
N ALA A 244 7.72 -5.50 20.66
CA ALA A 244 7.28 -6.82 21.07
C ALA A 244 7.09 -7.78 19.89
N ILE A 245 6.65 -7.31 18.72
CA ILE A 245 6.34 -8.14 17.55
C ILE A 245 7.59 -8.51 16.74
N THR A 246 8.48 -7.54 16.47
CA THR A 246 9.62 -7.77 15.56
C THR A 246 10.56 -8.89 16.03
N PRO A 247 10.92 -9.04 17.31
CA PRO A 247 11.75 -10.16 17.77
C PRO A 247 11.11 -11.54 17.57
N ILE A 248 9.78 -11.63 17.63
CA ILE A 248 9.04 -12.86 17.36
C ILE A 248 9.23 -13.29 15.89
N LEU A 249 9.09 -12.31 14.97
CA LEU A 249 9.28 -12.56 13.54
C LEU A 249 10.72 -13.00 13.23
N GLU A 250 11.69 -12.34 13.81
CA GLU A 250 13.13 -12.66 13.67
C GLU A 250 13.44 -14.07 14.21
N LYS A 251 12.96 -14.41 15.42
CA LYS A 251 13.13 -15.73 16.06
C LYS A 251 12.67 -16.87 15.16
N HIS A 252 11.60 -16.67 14.41
CA HIS A 252 10.97 -17.71 13.57
C HIS A 252 11.32 -17.58 12.07
N ASP A 253 12.26 -16.68 11.71
CA ASP A 253 12.64 -16.35 10.32
C ASP A 253 11.41 -16.08 9.44
N ILE A 254 10.50 -15.25 9.94
CA ILE A 254 9.28 -14.76 9.25
C ILE A 254 9.60 -13.39 8.67
N LEU A 255 9.46 -13.22 7.35
CA LEU A 255 9.72 -11.94 6.68
C LEU A 255 8.70 -10.88 7.10
N LEU A 256 9.16 -9.65 7.36
CA LEU A 256 8.29 -8.51 7.60
C LEU A 256 8.01 -7.77 6.29
N ILE A 257 6.72 -7.66 5.92
CA ILE A 257 6.23 -6.80 4.84
C ILE A 257 5.57 -5.58 5.47
N ALA A 258 6.20 -4.41 5.35
CA ALA A 258 5.58 -3.15 5.76
C ALA A 258 4.70 -2.59 4.63
N ASP A 259 3.40 -2.53 4.87
CA ASP A 259 2.47 -1.88 3.94
C ASP A 259 2.46 -0.36 4.18
N GLU A 260 3.31 0.34 3.42
CA GLU A 260 3.50 1.79 3.45
C GLU A 260 2.55 2.54 2.50
N VAL A 261 1.54 1.87 1.99
CA VAL A 261 0.60 2.46 1.02
C VAL A 261 -0.07 3.72 1.55
N VAL A 262 -0.37 3.77 2.86
CA VAL A 262 -0.92 4.98 3.51
C VAL A 262 0.16 5.76 4.24
N THR A 263 1.05 5.09 4.95
CA THR A 263 2.00 5.69 5.89
C THR A 263 3.23 6.30 5.23
N GLY A 264 3.55 5.89 4.00
CA GLY A 264 4.69 6.40 3.25
C GLY A 264 4.53 7.84 2.75
N PHE A 265 5.64 8.36 2.24
CA PHE A 265 5.75 9.69 1.61
C PHE A 265 5.29 10.84 2.51
N GLY A 266 5.70 10.81 3.77
CA GLY A 266 5.54 11.94 4.69
C GLY A 266 4.27 11.93 5.54
N ARG A 267 3.37 10.95 5.38
CA ARG A 267 2.06 10.93 6.06
C ARG A 267 2.14 11.04 7.59
N LEU A 268 3.17 10.46 8.21
CA LEU A 268 3.38 10.49 9.66
C LEU A 268 4.47 11.49 10.10
N GLY A 269 4.86 12.43 9.23
CA GLY A 269 5.95 13.37 9.53
C GLY A 269 7.36 12.78 9.42
N SER A 270 7.49 11.56 8.92
CA SER A 270 8.70 10.88 8.46
C SER A 270 8.50 10.41 7.02
N MET A 271 9.56 10.10 6.27
CA MET A 271 9.41 9.61 4.89
C MET A 271 8.59 8.33 4.85
N TRP A 272 8.85 7.40 5.78
CA TRP A 272 8.15 6.12 5.92
C TRP A 272 7.56 5.97 7.31
N GLY A 273 6.45 5.27 7.41
CA GLY A 273 5.90 4.84 8.70
C GLY A 273 6.85 3.88 9.42
N SER A 274 7.60 3.07 8.65
CA SER A 274 8.67 2.22 9.18
C SER A 274 9.75 3.03 9.91
N ASP A 275 10.16 4.18 9.38
CA ASP A 275 11.12 5.09 10.07
C ASP A 275 10.53 5.62 11.38
N HIS A 276 9.24 5.96 11.38
CA HIS A 276 8.55 6.49 12.56
C HIS A 276 8.52 5.49 13.72
N TYR A 277 8.36 4.20 13.41
CA TYR A 277 8.28 3.13 14.40
C TYR A 277 9.55 2.29 14.53
N GLY A 278 10.64 2.67 13.88
CA GLY A 278 11.92 1.96 13.95
C GLY A 278 11.90 0.56 13.35
N LEU A 279 11.07 0.32 12.34
CA LEU A 279 10.94 -0.98 11.68
C LEU A 279 12.06 -1.22 10.66
N LYS A 280 12.43 -2.47 10.51
CA LYS A 280 13.38 -2.93 9.49
C LYS A 280 12.73 -4.01 8.61
N PRO A 281 11.82 -3.61 7.70
CA PRO A 281 11.09 -4.57 6.87
C PRO A 281 11.99 -5.25 5.83
N ASP A 282 11.66 -6.51 5.47
CA ASP A 282 12.28 -7.20 4.34
C ASP A 282 11.69 -6.75 3.00
N ILE A 283 10.42 -6.33 3.00
CA ILE A 283 9.69 -5.82 1.83
C ILE A 283 8.85 -4.62 2.25
N MET A 284 8.75 -3.61 1.40
CA MET A 284 7.85 -2.47 1.59
C MET A 284 6.89 -2.34 0.41
N THR A 285 5.61 -2.16 0.71
CA THR A 285 4.57 -1.87 -0.31
C THR A 285 4.34 -0.38 -0.39
N ILE A 286 4.45 0.21 -1.56
CA ILE A 286 4.23 1.65 -1.77
C ILE A 286 3.19 1.91 -2.88
N ALA A 287 2.38 2.95 -2.72
CA ALA A 287 1.44 3.45 -3.72
C ALA A 287 1.01 4.89 -3.36
N LYS A 288 -0.19 5.30 -3.66
CA LYS A 288 -0.84 6.55 -3.21
C LYS A 288 0.07 7.77 -3.26
N GLY A 289 0.74 8.09 -2.13
CA GLY A 289 1.67 9.21 -2.01
C GLY A 289 2.86 9.15 -2.97
N LEU A 290 3.16 8.01 -3.59
CA LEU A 290 4.20 7.86 -4.62
C LEU A 290 3.99 8.81 -5.80
N THR A 291 2.74 9.04 -6.20
CA THR A 291 2.36 9.95 -7.28
C THR A 291 1.35 11.01 -6.84
N SER A 292 0.97 11.03 -5.56
CA SER A 292 -0.17 11.80 -5.03
C SER A 292 -1.45 11.62 -5.86
N ALA A 293 -1.66 10.42 -6.42
CA ALA A 293 -2.79 10.01 -7.25
C ALA A 293 -2.92 10.75 -8.60
N TYR A 294 -1.92 11.52 -9.03
CA TYR A 294 -1.91 12.11 -10.38
C TYR A 294 -1.84 11.07 -11.49
N ALA A 295 -1.25 9.91 -11.21
CA ALA A 295 -1.29 8.72 -12.07
C ALA A 295 -1.31 7.46 -11.21
N PRO A 296 -1.98 6.36 -11.65
CA PRO A 296 -1.91 5.06 -10.98
C PRO A 296 -0.46 4.53 -11.04
N LEU A 297 0.12 4.26 -9.86
CA LEU A 297 1.42 3.62 -9.73
C LEU A 297 1.55 3.04 -8.32
N SER A 298 2.22 1.91 -8.22
CA SER A 298 2.63 1.29 -6.97
C SER A 298 4.04 0.75 -7.06
N GLY A 299 4.58 0.29 -5.97
CA GLY A 299 5.86 -0.40 -5.96
C GLY A 299 5.99 -1.38 -4.81
N THR A 300 6.86 -2.34 -5.04
CA THR A 300 7.39 -3.28 -4.06
C THR A 300 8.88 -2.99 -3.94
N ILE A 301 9.33 -2.57 -2.76
CA ILE A 301 10.74 -2.39 -2.46
C ILE A 301 11.19 -3.63 -1.71
N VAL A 302 12.28 -4.25 -2.16
CA VAL A 302 12.82 -5.46 -1.53
C VAL A 302 14.19 -5.19 -0.92
N SER A 303 14.45 -5.80 0.23
CA SER A 303 15.75 -5.75 0.91
C SER A 303 16.81 -6.53 0.13
N GLU A 304 18.09 -6.29 0.45
CA GLU A 304 19.21 -7.04 -0.08
C GLU A 304 19.07 -8.55 0.18
N LYS A 305 18.58 -8.95 1.37
CA LYS A 305 18.29 -10.35 1.72
C LYS A 305 17.32 -11.00 0.72
N VAL A 306 16.24 -10.31 0.39
CA VAL A 306 15.23 -10.79 -0.56
C VAL A 306 15.78 -10.78 -1.98
N TRP A 307 16.49 -9.72 -2.36
CA TRP A 307 17.07 -9.57 -3.70
C TRP A 307 18.07 -10.70 -4.01
N GLN A 308 18.99 -11.03 -3.13
CA GLN A 308 19.96 -12.11 -3.31
C GLN A 308 19.27 -13.46 -3.56
N ALA A 309 18.16 -13.74 -2.87
CA ALA A 309 17.39 -14.95 -3.13
C ALA A 309 16.71 -14.94 -4.51
N LEU A 310 16.24 -13.77 -4.98
CA LEU A 310 15.66 -13.62 -6.32
C LEU A 310 16.74 -13.81 -7.40
N GLU A 311 17.93 -13.20 -7.25
CA GLU A 311 19.07 -13.41 -8.16
C GLU A 311 19.44 -14.89 -8.26
N LYS A 312 19.69 -15.52 -7.12
CA LYS A 312 19.98 -16.97 -7.07
C LYS A 312 18.91 -17.78 -7.79
N GLY A 313 17.63 -17.50 -7.54
CA GLY A 313 16.54 -18.22 -8.16
C GLY A 313 16.50 -18.07 -9.68
N THR A 314 16.82 -16.88 -10.20
CA THR A 314 16.89 -16.67 -11.66
C THR A 314 18.12 -17.25 -12.31
N ASP A 315 19.26 -17.30 -11.62
CA ASP A 315 20.46 -18.00 -12.11
C ASP A 315 20.24 -19.51 -12.22
N GLU A 316 19.51 -20.10 -11.27
CA GLU A 316 19.26 -21.54 -11.24
C GLU A 316 18.11 -21.97 -12.16
N ASN A 317 17.07 -21.15 -12.31
CA ASN A 317 15.81 -21.54 -12.95
C ASN A 317 15.43 -20.69 -14.18
N GLY A 318 16.24 -19.71 -14.53
CA GLY A 318 15.93 -18.77 -15.61
C GLY A 318 14.94 -17.66 -15.21
N VAL A 319 14.27 -17.09 -16.20
CA VAL A 319 13.43 -15.92 -16.03
C VAL A 319 12.33 -16.12 -14.97
N MET A 320 12.24 -15.21 -14.02
CA MET A 320 11.12 -15.19 -13.06
C MET A 320 9.81 -14.83 -13.77
N GLY A 321 8.87 -15.76 -13.82
CA GLY A 321 7.58 -15.63 -14.50
C GLY A 321 6.59 -14.72 -13.78
N HIS A 322 6.97 -13.44 -13.56
CA HIS A 322 6.11 -12.43 -12.94
C HIS A 322 6.27 -11.07 -13.58
N GLY A 323 5.16 -10.41 -13.88
CA GLY A 323 5.11 -9.04 -14.41
C GLY A 323 3.68 -8.65 -14.75
N TRP A 324 3.33 -7.40 -14.49
CA TRP A 324 2.11 -6.77 -14.98
C TRP A 324 2.41 -6.07 -16.29
N THR A 325 1.50 -6.11 -17.26
CA THR A 325 1.73 -5.48 -18.58
C THR A 325 2.15 -4.01 -18.45
N TYR A 326 1.56 -3.29 -17.51
CA TYR A 326 1.85 -1.87 -17.28
C TYR A 326 2.84 -1.62 -16.14
N SER A 327 3.64 -2.63 -15.74
CA SER A 327 4.74 -2.43 -14.78
C SER A 327 5.64 -1.29 -15.23
N ALA A 328 5.96 -0.39 -14.29
CA ALA A 328 6.83 0.77 -14.54
C ALA A 328 6.36 1.68 -15.70
N HIS A 329 5.04 1.88 -15.83
CA HIS A 329 4.46 2.72 -16.87
C HIS A 329 5.10 4.12 -16.89
N PRO A 330 5.65 4.59 -18.02
CA PRO A 330 6.47 5.81 -18.05
C PRO A 330 5.72 7.06 -17.64
N ILE A 331 4.43 7.19 -17.97
CA ILE A 331 3.59 8.31 -17.53
C ILE A 331 3.43 8.33 -16.00
N GLY A 332 3.18 7.15 -15.40
CA GLY A 332 3.11 7.03 -13.94
C GLY A 332 4.45 7.34 -13.27
N ALA A 333 5.53 6.87 -13.88
CA ALA A 333 6.88 7.14 -13.39
C ALA A 333 7.25 8.64 -13.48
N ALA A 334 6.93 9.32 -14.58
CA ALA A 334 7.14 10.77 -14.72
C ALA A 334 6.35 11.56 -13.67
N ALA A 335 5.09 11.16 -13.40
CA ALA A 335 4.31 11.74 -12.31
C ALA A 335 4.98 11.53 -10.95
N GLY A 336 5.49 10.32 -10.68
CA GLY A 336 6.22 10.01 -9.45
C GLY A 336 7.49 10.84 -9.28
N VAL A 337 8.29 11.01 -10.33
CA VAL A 337 9.50 11.85 -10.33
C VAL A 337 9.15 13.29 -9.97
N ALA A 338 8.14 13.88 -10.62
CA ALA A 338 7.71 15.25 -10.34
C ALA A 338 7.13 15.37 -8.91
N ASN A 339 6.35 14.40 -8.48
CA ASN A 339 5.77 14.35 -7.14
C ASN A 339 6.84 14.32 -6.03
N LEU A 340 7.86 13.45 -6.16
CA LEU A 340 8.92 13.34 -5.16
C LEU A 340 9.78 14.62 -5.09
N LYS A 341 10.01 15.29 -6.23
CA LYS A 341 10.69 16.60 -6.23
C LYS A 341 9.87 17.64 -5.45
N LEU A 342 8.58 17.75 -5.72
CA LEU A 342 7.70 18.69 -5.01
C LEU A 342 7.58 18.36 -3.52
N LEU A 343 7.55 17.09 -3.14
CA LEU A 343 7.53 16.66 -1.74
C LEU A 343 8.72 17.24 -0.96
N ASP A 344 9.91 17.20 -1.59
CA ASP A 344 11.15 17.73 -0.99
C ASP A 344 11.20 19.27 -1.05
N GLU A 345 10.97 19.85 -2.23
CA GLU A 345 11.05 21.30 -2.47
C GLU A 345 10.09 22.11 -1.56
N LEU A 346 8.90 21.55 -1.32
CA LEU A 346 7.90 22.17 -0.45
C LEU A 346 8.04 21.78 1.02
N GLY A 347 9.01 20.92 1.38
CA GLY A 347 9.24 20.49 2.76
C GLY A 347 8.05 19.78 3.39
N LEU A 348 7.27 19.01 2.62
CA LEU A 348 5.96 18.51 3.06
C LEU A 348 6.04 17.46 4.16
N VAL A 349 7.15 16.73 4.27
CA VAL A 349 7.37 15.79 5.38
C VAL A 349 7.49 16.54 6.71
N ALA A 350 8.26 17.64 6.72
CA ALA A 350 8.39 18.51 7.89
C ALA A 350 7.05 19.20 8.22
N ASN A 351 6.35 19.73 7.20
CA ASN A 351 5.03 20.32 7.37
C ASN A 351 4.03 19.36 7.99
N ALA A 352 4.00 18.09 7.57
CA ALA A 352 3.11 17.09 8.15
C ALA A 352 3.41 16.85 9.63
N ARG A 353 4.69 16.80 10.01
CA ARG A 353 5.13 16.63 11.40
C ARG A 353 4.74 17.81 12.28
N GLU A 354 4.98 19.03 11.80
CA GLU A 354 4.72 20.26 12.55
C GLU A 354 3.22 20.57 12.70
N THR A 355 2.44 20.27 11.67
CA THR A 355 0.99 20.52 11.66
C THR A 355 0.21 19.43 12.38
N GLY A 356 0.75 18.20 12.45
CA GLY A 356 0.11 17.04 13.07
C GLY A 356 0.42 16.87 14.57
N ALA A 357 1.28 17.71 15.14
CA ALA A 357 1.74 17.62 16.53
C ALA A 357 0.73 18.16 17.57
#